data_15936d5f88a6eb31af6203a4c0a6cc81
#
_entry.id   15936d5f88a6eb31af6203a4c0a6cc81
#
_cell.length_a   1.000
_cell.length_b   1.000
_cell.length_c   1.000
_cell.angle_alpha   90.00
_cell.angle_beta   90.00
_cell.angle_gamma   90.00
#
_symmetry.space_group_name_H-M   'P 1'
#
loop_
_entity.id
_entity.type
_entity.pdbx_description
1 polymer ?
#
loop_
_entity_poly.entity_id
_entity_poly.type
_entity_poly.pdbx_seq_one_letter_code
_entity_poly.pdbx_strand_id
1 'polypeptide(L)'
;MTGMVWDTDKLRMATDAAGIALWSWNVDTDRLELDERGHLLWGVPNTGTITFEILSARIHPEDLDRVRAAFAATRDMLGAYETDFRILQDGKVRWISARGRGDDQGIVGRIMYGVFIDVTERKKAEEAREMLAGEMNHRVKNLFAITSALTTISARSTTTKDDMAKDLRQRIFALAKAHDMVRPDSSQQKKAAKLGDLLVVLLEPYAYVHNTRRVQISSPEVLVGEKSATALALVVHELATNSIKYGALSNETGELDVKCKSSDGEVEIVWSESGGPSTSKPSGRSGFGTKLVLSSLSDQLGGTLSARWPPTGAVITLTMSEARLGG
;
A
#
# COMPACT_ATOMS: atom_id res chain seq x y z
N MET A 1 -23.04 37.61 -35.23
CA MET A 1 -22.35 36.99 -34.07
C MET A 1 -21.22 37.93 -33.69
N THR A 2 -21.40 38.76 -32.67
CA THR A 2 -20.35 39.64 -32.12
C THR A 2 -19.37 38.70 -31.38
N GLY A 3 -18.21 38.43 -32.02
CA GLY A 3 -17.13 37.68 -31.42
C GLY A 3 -16.69 38.37 -30.13
N MET A 4 -16.49 37.59 -29.04
CA MET A 4 -15.95 38.05 -27.77
C MET A 4 -14.55 38.63 -28.01
N VAL A 5 -14.37 39.94 -27.85
CA VAL A 5 -13.07 40.58 -27.98
C VAL A 5 -12.34 40.49 -26.65
N TRP A 6 -11.20 39.85 -26.63
CA TRP A 6 -10.31 39.80 -25.49
C TRP A 6 -9.49 41.08 -25.43
N ASP A 7 -9.75 41.90 -24.42
CA ASP A 7 -8.92 43.07 -24.08
C ASP A 7 -7.92 42.72 -22.97
N THR A 8 -7.01 43.63 -22.67
CA THR A 8 -5.94 43.45 -21.70
C THR A 8 -6.49 43.08 -20.29
N ASP A 9 -7.59 43.71 -19.88
CA ASP A 9 -8.18 43.50 -18.57
C ASP A 9 -8.80 42.08 -18.45
N LYS A 10 -9.47 41.63 -19.49
CA LYS A 10 -10.05 40.26 -19.52
C LYS A 10 -8.97 39.20 -19.59
N LEU A 11 -7.90 39.42 -20.32
CA LEU A 11 -6.74 38.54 -20.35
C LEU A 11 -6.09 38.44 -18.96
N ARG A 12 -5.90 39.58 -18.29
CA ARG A 12 -5.35 39.62 -16.93
C ARG A 12 -6.22 38.88 -15.95
N MET A 13 -7.54 39.13 -15.98
CA MET A 13 -8.48 38.39 -15.11
C MET A 13 -8.45 36.86 -15.35
N ALA A 14 -8.32 36.43 -16.59
CA ALA A 14 -8.23 35.01 -16.94
C ALA A 14 -6.92 34.38 -16.46
N THR A 15 -5.77 35.06 -16.63
CA THR A 15 -4.48 34.58 -16.13
C THR A 15 -4.45 34.51 -14.59
N ASP A 16 -5.02 35.51 -13.92
CA ASP A 16 -5.14 35.54 -12.46
C ASP A 16 -6.03 34.40 -11.94
N ALA A 17 -7.18 34.18 -12.57
CA ALA A 17 -8.09 33.09 -12.23
C ALA A 17 -7.45 31.70 -12.44
N ALA A 18 -6.61 31.55 -13.48
CA ALA A 18 -5.88 30.32 -13.77
C ALA A 18 -4.65 30.11 -12.89
N GLY A 19 -4.28 31.08 -12.05
CA GLY A 19 -3.10 30.98 -11.21
C GLY A 19 -1.78 31.09 -11.99
N ILE A 20 -1.79 31.71 -13.15
CA ILE A 20 -0.65 31.82 -14.06
C ILE A 20 0.14 33.08 -13.72
N ALA A 21 1.46 32.95 -13.57
CA ALA A 21 2.40 34.06 -13.49
C ALA A 21 3.01 34.31 -14.88
N LEU A 22 3.07 35.58 -15.29
CA LEU A 22 3.61 35.98 -16.57
C LEU A 22 5.08 36.43 -16.45
N TRP A 23 5.86 36.06 -17.45
CA TRP A 23 7.24 36.52 -17.54
C TRP A 23 7.63 36.90 -18.97
N SER A 24 8.55 37.85 -19.10
CA SER A 24 9.31 38.08 -20.31
C SER A 24 10.80 38.01 -19.99
N TRP A 25 11.58 37.57 -20.95
CA TRP A 25 13.04 37.46 -20.84
C TRP A 25 13.70 38.00 -22.10
N ASN A 26 14.51 39.03 -21.93
CA ASN A 26 15.38 39.50 -22.97
C ASN A 26 16.66 38.64 -22.96
N VAL A 27 16.82 37.81 -24.00
CA VAL A 27 17.91 36.84 -24.11
C VAL A 27 19.29 37.48 -24.21
N ASP A 28 19.38 38.67 -24.83
CA ASP A 28 20.65 39.35 -25.08
C ASP A 28 21.16 40.08 -23.84
N THR A 29 20.27 40.67 -23.03
CA THR A 29 20.61 41.41 -21.81
C THR A 29 20.45 40.62 -20.53
N ASP A 30 19.95 39.40 -20.61
CA ASP A 30 19.57 38.52 -19.46
C ASP A 30 18.57 39.18 -18.50
N ARG A 31 17.78 40.15 -18.95
CA ARG A 31 16.79 40.84 -18.14
C ARG A 31 15.47 40.08 -18.18
N LEU A 32 14.98 39.69 -17.01
CA LEU A 32 13.64 39.09 -16.80
C LEU A 32 12.70 40.16 -16.24
N GLU A 33 11.47 40.15 -16.73
CA GLU A 33 10.35 40.90 -16.16
C GLU A 33 9.29 39.88 -15.72
N LEU A 34 8.76 40.09 -14.52
CA LEU A 34 7.74 39.24 -13.91
C LEU A 34 6.52 40.10 -13.59
N ASP A 35 5.34 39.53 -13.70
CA ASP A 35 4.16 40.14 -13.11
C ASP A 35 4.18 40.04 -11.59
N GLU A 36 3.20 40.64 -10.90
CA GLU A 36 3.11 40.61 -9.46
C GLU A 36 3.05 39.17 -8.90
N ARG A 37 2.33 38.29 -9.58
CA ARG A 37 2.22 36.89 -9.24
C ARG A 37 3.55 36.13 -9.40
N GLY A 38 4.31 36.47 -10.44
CA GLY A 38 5.66 35.92 -10.66
C GLY A 38 6.60 36.27 -9.52
N HIS A 39 6.57 37.52 -9.07
CA HIS A 39 7.34 37.96 -7.92
C HIS A 39 6.97 37.20 -6.65
N LEU A 40 5.69 36.99 -6.38
CA LEU A 40 5.18 36.22 -5.25
C LEU A 40 5.57 34.73 -5.36
N LEU A 41 5.42 34.15 -6.55
CA LEU A 41 5.71 32.74 -6.79
C LEU A 41 7.20 32.42 -6.56
N TRP A 42 8.07 33.28 -7.04
CA TRP A 42 9.52 33.13 -6.87
C TRP A 42 10.03 33.69 -5.54
N GLY A 43 9.23 34.42 -4.79
CA GLY A 43 9.62 35.10 -3.56
C GLY A 43 10.74 36.15 -3.79
N VAL A 44 10.75 36.79 -4.96
CA VAL A 44 11.70 37.86 -5.32
C VAL A 44 11.04 39.23 -5.17
N PRO A 45 11.80 40.27 -4.77
CA PRO A 45 11.24 41.60 -4.59
C PRO A 45 10.78 42.20 -5.95
N ASN A 46 9.71 43.00 -5.91
CA ASN A 46 9.19 43.71 -7.08
C ASN A 46 9.97 45.02 -7.38
N THR A 47 11.23 45.05 -6.99
CA THR A 47 12.13 46.20 -7.17
C THR A 47 13.49 45.71 -7.65
N GLY A 48 14.05 46.41 -8.65
CA GLY A 48 15.37 46.06 -9.19
C GLY A 48 15.27 45.21 -10.47
N THR A 49 16.42 44.90 -11.04
CA THR A 49 16.54 44.06 -12.24
C THR A 49 16.56 42.61 -11.85
N ILE A 50 15.65 41.81 -12.40
CA ILE A 50 15.65 40.36 -12.24
C ILE A 50 16.44 39.75 -13.40
N THR A 51 17.34 38.82 -13.09
CA THR A 51 18.11 38.04 -14.06
C THR A 51 17.87 36.55 -13.87
N PHE A 52 18.24 35.75 -14.86
CA PHE A 52 18.18 34.29 -14.71
C PHE A 52 19.02 33.80 -13.52
N GLU A 53 20.16 34.42 -13.23
CA GLU A 53 21.01 34.03 -12.11
C GLU A 53 20.30 34.23 -10.77
N ILE A 54 19.53 35.32 -10.60
CA ILE A 54 18.75 35.58 -9.38
C ILE A 54 17.66 34.49 -9.18
N LEU A 55 16.97 34.09 -10.26
CA LEU A 55 15.97 33.02 -10.19
C LEU A 55 16.62 31.66 -10.01
N SER A 56 17.75 31.40 -10.69
CA SER A 56 18.44 30.12 -10.66
C SER A 56 18.98 29.78 -9.23
N ALA A 57 19.31 30.81 -8.43
CA ALA A 57 19.71 30.62 -7.04
C ALA A 57 18.59 30.01 -6.15
N ARG A 58 17.34 30.02 -6.60
CA ARG A 58 16.19 29.47 -5.90
C ARG A 58 15.77 28.10 -6.43
N ILE A 59 16.36 27.65 -7.55
CA ILE A 59 16.10 26.34 -8.11
C ILE A 59 16.72 25.28 -7.19
N HIS A 60 16.00 24.18 -7.00
CA HIS A 60 16.51 23.04 -6.24
C HIS A 60 17.84 22.54 -6.82
N PRO A 61 18.87 22.25 -6.00
CA PRO A 61 20.21 21.90 -6.49
C PRO A 61 20.22 20.76 -7.53
N GLU A 62 19.40 19.74 -7.34
CA GLU A 62 19.31 18.61 -8.29
C GLU A 62 18.71 18.98 -9.65
N ASP A 63 17.95 20.08 -9.76
CA ASP A 63 17.30 20.48 -11.00
C ASP A 63 18.10 21.59 -11.73
N LEU A 64 19.05 22.23 -11.03
CA LEU A 64 19.73 23.43 -11.50
C LEU A 64 20.45 23.26 -12.84
N ASP A 65 21.26 22.20 -12.97
CA ASP A 65 22.04 21.96 -14.19
C ASP A 65 21.13 21.68 -15.39
N ARG A 66 20.07 20.91 -15.18
CA ARG A 66 19.08 20.58 -16.21
C ARG A 66 18.33 21.85 -16.68
N VAL A 67 17.93 22.69 -15.73
CA VAL A 67 17.23 23.96 -16.05
C VAL A 67 18.15 24.94 -16.75
N ARG A 68 19.41 25.08 -16.31
CA ARG A 68 20.41 25.89 -16.97
C ARG A 68 20.67 25.44 -18.41
N ALA A 69 20.82 24.15 -18.64
CA ALA A 69 20.99 23.59 -19.97
C ALA A 69 19.78 23.85 -20.88
N ALA A 70 18.57 23.66 -20.37
CA ALA A 70 17.35 23.96 -21.12
C ALA A 70 17.22 25.44 -21.45
N PHE A 71 17.60 26.33 -20.52
CA PHE A 71 17.60 27.80 -20.75
C PHE A 71 18.66 28.21 -21.76
N ALA A 72 19.87 27.63 -21.70
CA ALA A 72 20.92 27.87 -22.65
C ALA A 72 20.54 27.45 -24.08
N ALA A 73 19.90 26.29 -24.22
CA ALA A 73 19.44 25.77 -25.51
C ALA A 73 18.41 26.68 -26.19
N THR A 74 17.63 27.47 -25.44
CA THR A 74 16.67 28.41 -26.02
C THR A 74 17.33 29.63 -26.67
N ARG A 75 18.61 29.92 -26.37
CA ARG A 75 19.38 30.99 -27.03
C ARG A 75 19.70 30.68 -28.49
N ASP A 76 19.86 29.38 -28.77
CA ASP A 76 20.34 28.90 -30.09
C ASP A 76 19.20 28.35 -30.96
N MET A 77 18.02 28.11 -30.41
CA MET A 77 16.89 27.48 -31.11
C MET A 77 15.62 28.35 -31.05
N LEU A 78 15.02 28.56 -32.22
CA LEU A 78 13.65 29.06 -32.35
C LEU A 78 12.68 27.93 -31.88
N GLY A 79 12.00 28.11 -30.75
CA GLY A 79 11.10 27.07 -30.31
C GLY A 79 10.39 27.38 -28.99
N ALA A 80 9.55 26.43 -28.59
CA ALA A 80 8.89 26.46 -27.30
C ALA A 80 9.85 25.95 -26.23
N TYR A 81 9.95 26.68 -25.14
CA TYR A 81 10.59 26.24 -23.91
C TYR A 81 9.52 25.61 -22.99
N GLU A 82 9.75 24.39 -22.52
CA GLU A 82 8.90 23.76 -21.55
C GLU A 82 9.76 22.91 -20.60
N THR A 83 9.65 23.19 -19.30
CA THR A 83 10.32 22.40 -18.28
C THR A 83 9.62 22.51 -16.93
N ASP A 84 9.52 21.39 -16.21
CA ASP A 84 9.07 21.34 -14.82
C ASP A 84 10.31 21.24 -13.92
N PHE A 85 10.37 22.02 -12.85
CA PHE A 85 11.47 22.00 -11.89
C PHE A 85 11.00 22.45 -10.51
N ARG A 86 11.80 22.13 -9.50
CA ARG A 86 11.56 22.50 -8.11
C ARG A 86 12.26 23.83 -7.78
N ILE A 87 11.60 24.67 -7.02
CA ILE A 87 12.19 25.83 -6.37
C ILE A 87 12.11 25.70 -4.85
N LEU A 88 13.03 26.37 -4.17
CA LEU A 88 13.09 26.49 -2.71
C LEU A 88 12.61 27.88 -2.29
N GLN A 89 11.48 27.95 -1.59
CA GLN A 89 10.93 29.18 -1.04
C GLN A 89 10.57 28.97 0.43
N ASP A 90 11.15 29.78 1.31
CA ASP A 90 10.92 29.72 2.78
C ASP A 90 11.08 28.29 3.35
N GLY A 91 12.10 27.56 2.88
CA GLY A 91 12.38 26.18 3.27
C GLY A 91 11.41 25.14 2.73
N LYS A 92 10.47 25.52 1.86
CA LYS A 92 9.51 24.62 1.22
C LYS A 92 9.86 24.40 -0.24
N VAL A 93 9.64 23.17 -0.71
CA VAL A 93 9.77 22.80 -2.12
C VAL A 93 8.45 23.11 -2.83
N ARG A 94 8.54 23.85 -3.94
CA ARG A 94 7.44 24.07 -4.88
C ARG A 94 7.84 23.58 -6.27
N TRP A 95 6.91 22.97 -6.97
CA TRP A 95 7.07 22.56 -8.36
C TRP A 95 6.56 23.66 -9.29
N ILE A 96 7.41 24.12 -10.19
CA ILE A 96 7.07 25.12 -11.20
C ILE A 96 7.10 24.48 -12.57
N SER A 97 6.04 24.67 -13.35
CA SER A 97 6.02 24.42 -14.79
C SER A 97 6.31 25.76 -15.50
N ALA A 98 7.44 25.84 -16.18
CA ALA A 98 7.84 26.98 -16.98
C ALA A 98 7.60 26.69 -18.44
N ARG A 99 6.84 27.55 -19.10
CA ARG A 99 6.57 27.48 -20.54
C ARG A 99 6.82 28.85 -21.17
N GLY A 100 7.50 28.87 -22.30
CA GLY A 100 7.77 30.12 -23.01
C GLY A 100 7.96 29.92 -24.50
N ARG A 101 7.81 30.99 -25.22
CA ARG A 101 8.05 31.04 -26.67
C ARG A 101 8.78 32.34 -27.03
N GLY A 102 9.79 32.20 -27.87
CA GLY A 102 10.49 33.35 -28.43
C GLY A 102 9.73 34.00 -29.58
N ASP A 103 10.03 35.28 -29.83
CA ASP A 103 9.57 36.03 -31.02
C ASP A 103 10.61 35.90 -32.13
N ASP A 104 10.15 35.70 -33.36
CA ASP A 104 10.99 35.44 -34.57
C ASP A 104 11.55 36.71 -35.22
N GLN A 105 11.44 37.86 -34.59
CA GLN A 105 11.82 39.15 -35.21
C GLN A 105 13.31 39.47 -35.10
N GLY A 106 14.17 38.61 -35.64
CA GLY A 106 15.58 38.96 -35.89
C GLY A 106 16.54 38.84 -34.69
N ILE A 107 17.85 39.09 -34.97
CA ILE A 107 18.95 38.85 -34.03
C ILE A 107 19.06 39.90 -32.92
N VAL A 108 18.43 41.08 -33.08
CA VAL A 108 18.53 42.21 -32.14
C VAL A 108 17.22 42.35 -31.37
N GLY A 109 17.28 42.20 -30.03
CA GLY A 109 16.16 42.41 -29.16
C GLY A 109 15.23 41.18 -28.98
N ARG A 110 15.78 39.98 -29.08
CA ARG A 110 15.01 38.72 -28.85
C ARG A 110 14.39 38.69 -27.47
N ILE A 111 13.08 38.77 -27.40
CA ILE A 111 12.32 38.66 -26.16
C ILE A 111 11.51 37.38 -26.21
N MET A 112 11.65 36.56 -25.15
CA MET A 112 10.78 35.42 -24.90
C MET A 112 9.66 35.83 -23.95
N TYR A 113 8.47 35.35 -24.22
CA TYR A 113 7.31 35.51 -23.37
C TYR A 113 6.88 34.14 -22.86
N GLY A 114 6.45 34.08 -21.61
CA GLY A 114 6.03 32.81 -21.09
C GLY A 114 5.24 32.91 -19.80
N VAL A 115 5.00 31.73 -19.24
CA VAL A 115 4.22 31.56 -18.03
C VAL A 115 4.96 30.65 -17.05
N PHE A 116 4.79 30.95 -15.77
CA PHE A 116 5.08 30.03 -14.67
C PHE A 116 3.78 29.59 -14.03
N ILE A 117 3.66 28.31 -13.77
CA ILE A 117 2.49 27.71 -13.13
C ILE A 117 2.97 26.91 -11.93
N ASP A 118 2.40 27.16 -10.75
CA ASP A 118 2.62 26.30 -9.59
C ASP A 118 1.86 24.98 -9.81
N VAL A 119 2.61 23.90 -9.95
CA VAL A 119 2.08 22.55 -10.18
C VAL A 119 2.34 21.63 -8.98
N THR A 120 2.63 22.21 -7.82
CA THR A 120 3.01 21.47 -6.61
C THR A 120 1.96 20.45 -6.21
N GLU A 121 0.70 20.85 -6.15
CA GLU A 121 -0.38 19.93 -5.74
C GLU A 121 -0.62 18.84 -6.80
N ARG A 122 -0.49 19.17 -8.08
CA ARG A 122 -0.57 18.18 -9.16
C ARG A 122 0.55 17.14 -9.05
N LYS A 123 1.80 17.58 -8.82
CA LYS A 123 2.96 16.69 -8.67
C LYS A 123 2.85 15.80 -7.43
N LYS A 124 2.41 16.36 -6.30
CA LYS A 124 2.16 15.56 -5.09
C LYS A 124 1.10 14.49 -5.31
N ALA A 125 0.02 14.82 -6.00
CA ALA A 125 -1.03 13.85 -6.33
C ALA A 125 -0.53 12.76 -7.29
N GLU A 126 0.33 13.11 -8.25
CA GLU A 126 0.97 12.17 -9.18
C GLU A 126 1.91 11.21 -8.43
N GLU A 127 2.80 11.73 -7.59
CA GLU A 127 3.72 10.95 -6.73
C GLU A 127 2.95 10.01 -5.78
N ALA A 128 1.90 10.52 -5.14
CA ALA A 128 1.05 9.71 -4.27
C ALA A 128 0.37 8.56 -5.05
N ARG A 129 -0.09 8.83 -6.27
CA ARG A 129 -0.69 7.82 -7.15
C ARG A 129 0.31 6.76 -7.59
N GLU A 130 1.53 7.17 -7.94
CA GLU A 130 2.60 6.25 -8.31
C GLU A 130 3.02 5.36 -7.14
N MET A 131 3.13 5.93 -5.93
CA MET A 131 3.41 5.18 -4.71
C MET A 131 2.33 4.13 -4.44
N LEU A 132 1.05 4.52 -4.52
CA LEU A 132 -0.07 3.59 -4.35
C LEU A 132 -0.07 2.48 -5.41
N ALA A 133 0.20 2.82 -6.67
CA ALA A 133 0.32 1.83 -7.75
C ALA A 133 1.48 0.85 -7.50
N GLY A 134 2.62 1.33 -7.02
CA GLY A 134 3.76 0.51 -6.62
C GLY A 134 3.41 -0.45 -5.49
N GLU A 135 2.74 0.04 -4.44
CA GLU A 135 2.27 -0.79 -3.32
C GLU A 135 1.26 -1.85 -3.79
N MET A 136 0.29 -1.49 -4.63
CA MET A 136 -0.65 -2.45 -5.20
C MET A 136 0.05 -3.55 -6.01
N ASN A 137 1.02 -3.20 -6.85
CA ASN A 137 1.79 -4.18 -7.61
C ASN A 137 2.54 -5.15 -6.69
N HIS A 138 3.12 -4.65 -5.61
CA HIS A 138 3.79 -5.48 -4.62
C HIS A 138 2.81 -6.45 -3.92
N ARG A 139 1.62 -5.96 -3.55
CA ARG A 139 0.55 -6.79 -2.95
C ARG A 139 0.06 -7.87 -3.90
N VAL A 140 -0.16 -7.55 -5.17
CA VAL A 140 -0.57 -8.52 -6.20
C VAL A 140 0.49 -9.61 -6.38
N LYS A 141 1.78 -9.26 -6.44
CA LYS A 141 2.89 -10.24 -6.50
C LYS A 141 2.88 -11.18 -5.29
N ASN A 142 2.64 -10.65 -4.09
CA ASN A 142 2.56 -11.46 -2.87
C ASN A 142 1.38 -12.45 -2.91
N LEU A 143 0.21 -12.02 -3.39
CA LEU A 143 -0.95 -12.90 -3.55
C LEU A 143 -0.68 -14.03 -4.56
N PHE A 144 -0.01 -13.74 -5.67
CA PHE A 144 0.40 -14.79 -6.63
C PHE A 144 1.41 -15.77 -6.03
N ALA A 145 2.37 -15.30 -5.24
CA ALA A 145 3.32 -16.17 -4.55
C ALA A 145 2.60 -17.11 -3.57
N ILE A 146 1.66 -16.58 -2.77
CA ILE A 146 0.84 -17.35 -1.84
C ILE A 146 -0.02 -18.38 -2.59
N THR A 147 -0.73 -17.98 -3.65
CA THR A 147 -1.57 -18.91 -4.44
C THR A 147 -0.75 -20.02 -5.10
N SER A 148 0.43 -19.71 -5.61
CA SER A 148 1.36 -20.71 -6.17
C SER A 148 1.82 -21.71 -5.09
N ALA A 149 2.17 -21.23 -3.89
CA ALA A 149 2.52 -22.08 -2.77
C ALA A 149 1.35 -22.97 -2.34
N LEU A 150 0.13 -22.41 -2.23
CA LEU A 150 -1.07 -23.17 -1.89
C LEU A 150 -1.39 -24.25 -2.92
N THR A 151 -1.24 -23.95 -4.22
CA THR A 151 -1.42 -24.94 -5.29
C THR A 151 -0.44 -26.11 -5.12
N THR A 152 0.83 -25.81 -4.86
CA THR A 152 1.86 -26.81 -4.64
C THR A 152 1.57 -27.67 -3.40
N ILE A 153 1.11 -27.05 -2.31
CA ILE A 153 0.77 -27.74 -1.07
C ILE A 153 -0.45 -28.65 -1.28
N SER A 154 -1.52 -28.14 -1.90
CA SER A 154 -2.72 -28.93 -2.18
C SER A 154 -2.42 -30.10 -3.10
N ALA A 155 -1.58 -29.93 -4.13
CA ALA A 155 -1.15 -31.01 -5.01
C ALA A 155 -0.38 -32.12 -4.29
N ARG A 156 0.37 -31.78 -3.23
CA ARG A 156 1.16 -32.74 -2.45
C ARG A 156 0.41 -33.37 -1.27
N SER A 157 -0.69 -32.74 -0.81
CA SER A 157 -1.46 -33.19 0.35
C SER A 157 -2.69 -34.03 -0.02
N THR A 158 -3.03 -34.14 -1.30
CA THR A 158 -4.22 -34.86 -1.80
C THR A 158 -3.82 -35.91 -2.82
N THR A 159 -4.66 -36.94 -2.98
CA THR A 159 -4.41 -38.07 -3.88
C THR A 159 -5.20 -37.99 -5.18
N THR A 160 -6.32 -37.27 -5.18
CA THR A 160 -7.17 -37.10 -6.37
C THR A 160 -7.20 -35.65 -6.82
N LYS A 161 -7.52 -35.41 -8.12
CA LYS A 161 -7.69 -34.07 -8.67
C LYS A 161 -8.85 -33.32 -8.02
N ASP A 162 -9.93 -34.02 -7.69
CA ASP A 162 -11.13 -33.43 -7.09
C ASP A 162 -10.85 -33.00 -5.64
N ASP A 163 -10.15 -33.82 -4.85
CA ASP A 163 -9.73 -33.45 -3.51
C ASP A 163 -8.77 -32.27 -3.53
N MET A 164 -7.83 -32.23 -4.49
CA MET A 164 -6.92 -31.09 -4.68
C MET A 164 -7.70 -29.81 -4.98
N ALA A 165 -8.64 -29.86 -5.90
CA ALA A 165 -9.45 -28.70 -6.27
C ALA A 165 -10.33 -28.22 -5.12
N LYS A 166 -10.86 -29.13 -4.31
CA LYS A 166 -11.65 -28.82 -3.12
C LYS A 166 -10.78 -28.17 -2.04
N ASP A 167 -9.63 -28.76 -1.72
CA ASP A 167 -8.67 -28.26 -0.71
C ASP A 167 -8.16 -26.86 -1.10
N LEU A 168 -7.74 -26.68 -2.34
CA LEU A 168 -7.25 -25.40 -2.84
C LEU A 168 -8.34 -24.30 -2.77
N ARG A 169 -9.57 -24.61 -3.17
CA ARG A 169 -10.69 -23.65 -3.07
C ARG A 169 -10.96 -23.23 -1.62
N GLN A 170 -10.93 -24.17 -0.68
CA GLN A 170 -11.15 -23.86 0.75
C GLN A 170 -10.06 -22.95 1.31
N ARG A 171 -8.79 -23.19 0.97
CA ARG A 171 -7.66 -22.33 1.36
C ARG A 171 -7.78 -20.92 0.78
N ILE A 172 -8.07 -20.80 -0.51
CA ILE A 172 -8.26 -19.50 -1.18
C ILE A 172 -9.44 -18.75 -0.55
N PHE A 173 -10.53 -19.43 -0.23
CA PHE A 173 -11.70 -18.81 0.40
C PHE A 173 -11.41 -18.31 1.82
N ALA A 174 -10.68 -19.09 2.65
CA ALA A 174 -10.25 -18.66 3.96
C ALA A 174 -9.36 -17.40 3.87
N LEU A 175 -8.42 -17.38 2.91
CA LEU A 175 -7.55 -16.25 2.64
C LEU A 175 -8.35 -15.00 2.23
N ALA A 176 -9.31 -15.15 1.32
CA ALA A 176 -10.16 -14.05 0.87
C ALA A 176 -10.97 -13.45 2.02
N LYS A 177 -11.61 -14.28 2.85
CA LYS A 177 -12.35 -13.83 4.04
C LYS A 177 -11.47 -13.05 5.03
N ALA A 178 -10.26 -13.55 5.30
CA ALA A 178 -9.33 -12.86 6.19
C ALA A 178 -8.90 -11.50 5.62
N HIS A 179 -8.63 -11.45 4.31
CA HIS A 179 -8.26 -10.20 3.62
C HIS A 179 -9.39 -9.16 3.67
N ASP A 180 -10.65 -9.58 3.45
CA ASP A 180 -11.80 -8.67 3.48
C ASP A 180 -12.02 -8.03 4.84
N MET A 181 -11.66 -8.73 5.94
CA MET A 181 -11.80 -8.21 7.30
C MET A 181 -10.81 -7.10 7.64
N VAL A 182 -9.63 -7.10 7.01
CA VAL A 182 -8.54 -6.15 7.28
C VAL A 182 -8.33 -5.13 6.15
N ARG A 183 -9.15 -5.19 5.11
CA ARG A 183 -9.07 -4.27 3.97
C ARG A 183 -9.36 -2.84 4.43
N PRO A 184 -8.52 -1.84 4.06
CA PRO A 184 -8.81 -0.44 4.32
C PRO A 184 -10.15 -0.02 3.71
N ASP A 185 -10.97 0.68 4.48
CA ASP A 185 -12.15 1.34 3.94
C ASP A 185 -11.73 2.60 3.18
N SER A 186 -12.62 3.17 2.35
CA SER A 186 -12.42 4.39 1.55
C SER A 186 -11.95 5.62 2.36
N SER A 187 -11.94 5.55 3.69
CA SER A 187 -11.46 6.57 4.63
C SER A 187 -9.94 6.55 4.88
N GLN A 188 -9.14 5.75 4.17
CA GLN A 188 -7.67 5.62 4.31
C GLN A 188 -7.16 5.16 5.70
N GLN A 189 -8.01 4.77 6.63
CA GLN A 189 -7.57 4.17 7.88
C GLN A 189 -7.27 2.68 7.69
N LYS A 190 -6.06 2.25 8.07
CA LYS A 190 -5.71 0.82 8.14
C LYS A 190 -6.70 0.14 9.06
N LYS A 191 -7.56 -0.71 8.50
CA LYS A 191 -8.53 -1.47 9.28
C LYS A 191 -7.82 -2.70 9.86
N ALA A 192 -7.60 -2.69 11.16
CA ALA A 192 -7.19 -3.88 11.90
C ALA A 192 -8.45 -4.64 12.32
N ALA A 193 -8.44 -5.96 12.19
CA ALA A 193 -9.52 -6.81 12.69
C ALA A 193 -9.24 -7.22 14.13
N LYS A 194 -10.29 -7.46 14.94
CA LYS A 194 -10.11 -8.12 16.23
C LYS A 194 -9.80 -9.60 16.02
N LEU A 195 -8.84 -10.15 16.75
CA LEU A 195 -8.43 -11.56 16.66
C LEU A 195 -9.62 -12.51 16.83
N GLY A 196 -10.49 -12.23 17.80
CA GLY A 196 -11.68 -13.04 18.05
C GLY A 196 -12.61 -13.08 16.84
N ASP A 197 -12.90 -11.94 16.23
CA ASP A 197 -13.78 -11.83 15.05
C ASP A 197 -13.18 -12.59 13.84
N LEU A 198 -11.87 -12.46 13.64
CA LEU A 198 -11.15 -13.19 12.59
C LEU A 198 -11.26 -14.71 12.78
N LEU A 199 -11.03 -15.21 14.01
CA LEU A 199 -11.16 -16.62 14.33
C LEU A 199 -12.59 -17.12 14.12
N VAL A 200 -13.62 -16.35 14.51
CA VAL A 200 -15.03 -16.68 14.28
C VAL A 200 -15.30 -16.86 12.79
N VAL A 201 -14.88 -15.92 11.95
CA VAL A 201 -15.10 -15.97 10.49
C VAL A 201 -14.35 -17.14 9.84
N LEU A 202 -13.12 -17.43 10.28
CA LEU A 202 -12.31 -18.50 9.73
C LEU A 202 -12.81 -19.89 10.16
N LEU A 203 -13.36 -20.00 11.34
CA LEU A 203 -13.86 -21.28 11.89
C LEU A 203 -15.34 -21.51 11.65
N GLU A 204 -16.09 -20.53 11.14
CA GLU A 204 -17.52 -20.66 10.82
C GLU A 204 -17.86 -21.91 9.99
N PRO A 205 -17.11 -22.28 8.92
CA PRO A 205 -17.40 -23.47 8.11
C PRO A 205 -17.33 -24.78 8.89
N TYR A 206 -16.69 -24.78 10.05
CA TYR A 206 -16.44 -25.95 10.90
C TYR A 206 -17.26 -25.94 12.20
N ALA A 207 -18.00 -24.85 12.44
CA ALA A 207 -18.59 -24.57 13.74
C ALA A 207 -19.82 -25.42 14.08
N TYR A 208 -20.50 -25.98 13.07
CA TYR A 208 -21.80 -26.63 13.29
C TYR A 208 -21.86 -28.04 12.71
N VAL A 209 -22.51 -28.94 13.45
CA VAL A 209 -23.00 -30.23 12.97
C VAL A 209 -24.45 -30.36 13.43
N HIS A 210 -25.40 -30.67 12.51
CA HIS A 210 -26.81 -30.82 12.82
C HIS A 210 -27.40 -29.71 13.70
N ASN A 211 -27.04 -28.41 13.41
CA ASN A 211 -27.42 -27.23 14.17
C ASN A 211 -26.81 -27.11 15.60
N THR A 212 -25.93 -28.00 15.98
CA THR A 212 -25.21 -27.93 17.27
C THR A 212 -23.86 -27.28 17.07
N ARG A 213 -23.60 -26.17 17.76
CA ARG A 213 -22.31 -25.48 17.72
C ARG A 213 -21.28 -26.27 18.53
N ARG A 214 -20.18 -26.65 17.89
CA ARG A 214 -19.10 -27.44 18.50
C ARG A 214 -17.74 -26.73 18.50
N VAL A 215 -17.70 -25.49 18.06
CA VAL A 215 -16.49 -24.64 18.14
C VAL A 215 -16.79 -23.48 19.07
N GLN A 216 -15.99 -23.38 20.13
CA GLN A 216 -16.05 -22.29 21.10
C GLN A 216 -14.79 -21.42 20.92
N ILE A 217 -14.94 -20.10 21.00
CA ILE A 217 -13.84 -19.13 20.82
C ILE A 217 -13.94 -18.09 21.93
N SER A 218 -12.82 -17.89 22.62
CA SER A 218 -12.67 -16.84 23.63
C SER A 218 -11.37 -16.10 23.36
N SER A 219 -11.47 -14.77 23.13
CA SER A 219 -10.32 -13.93 22.79
C SER A 219 -10.42 -12.56 23.45
N PRO A 220 -9.31 -12.03 23.98
CA PRO A 220 -9.22 -10.62 24.36
C PRO A 220 -9.25 -9.72 23.13
N GLU A 221 -9.36 -8.42 23.34
CA GLU A 221 -9.31 -7.41 22.27
C GLU A 221 -7.87 -7.21 21.76
N VAL A 222 -7.42 -8.09 20.89
CA VAL A 222 -6.14 -8.00 20.19
C VAL A 222 -6.40 -7.63 18.75
N LEU A 223 -5.63 -6.67 18.22
CA LEU A 223 -5.74 -6.22 16.82
C LEU A 223 -4.83 -7.03 15.92
N VAL A 224 -5.32 -7.35 14.73
CA VAL A 224 -4.62 -8.12 13.69
C VAL A 224 -4.56 -7.31 12.42
N GLY A 225 -3.35 -7.04 11.93
CA GLY A 225 -3.10 -6.35 10.66
C GLY A 225 -3.19 -7.29 9.46
N GLU A 226 -3.11 -6.72 8.25
CA GLU A 226 -3.35 -7.43 6.99
C GLU A 226 -2.42 -8.63 6.76
N LYS A 227 -1.11 -8.45 7.00
CA LYS A 227 -0.13 -9.54 6.81
C LYS A 227 -0.36 -10.68 7.78
N SER A 228 -0.65 -10.35 9.03
CA SER A 228 -0.88 -11.31 10.10
C SER A 228 -2.21 -12.03 9.94
N ALA A 229 -3.26 -11.37 9.46
CA ALA A 229 -4.54 -11.99 9.13
C ALA A 229 -4.39 -13.08 8.06
N THR A 230 -3.59 -12.82 7.02
CA THR A 230 -3.26 -13.81 5.99
C THR A 230 -2.55 -15.04 6.57
N ALA A 231 -1.53 -14.83 7.41
CA ALA A 231 -0.79 -15.93 8.04
C ALA A 231 -1.69 -16.74 8.98
N LEU A 232 -2.49 -16.06 9.82
CA LEU A 232 -3.44 -16.72 10.71
C LEU A 232 -4.50 -17.51 9.95
N ALA A 233 -5.02 -16.99 8.82
CA ALA A 233 -5.99 -17.71 8.01
C ALA A 233 -5.44 -19.07 7.54
N LEU A 234 -4.18 -19.11 7.09
CA LEU A 234 -3.53 -20.35 6.67
C LEU A 234 -3.31 -21.30 7.85
N VAL A 235 -2.82 -20.79 8.98
CA VAL A 235 -2.59 -21.59 10.20
C VAL A 235 -3.89 -22.18 10.71
N VAL A 236 -4.93 -21.37 10.88
CA VAL A 236 -6.25 -21.81 11.39
C VAL A 236 -6.90 -22.80 10.44
N HIS A 237 -6.83 -22.56 9.13
CA HIS A 237 -7.37 -23.50 8.14
C HIS A 237 -6.68 -24.87 8.21
N GLU A 238 -5.33 -24.91 8.32
CA GLU A 238 -4.60 -26.15 8.46
C GLU A 238 -4.94 -26.91 9.75
N LEU A 239 -5.05 -26.20 10.87
CA LEU A 239 -5.45 -26.80 12.14
C LEU A 239 -6.88 -27.34 12.06
N ALA A 240 -7.82 -26.59 11.50
CA ALA A 240 -9.22 -27.01 11.34
C ALA A 240 -9.37 -28.22 10.41
N THR A 241 -8.64 -28.24 9.29
CA THR A 241 -8.66 -29.39 8.36
C THR A 241 -8.01 -30.63 8.97
N ASN A 242 -6.97 -30.48 9.79
CA ASN A 242 -6.39 -31.59 10.56
C ASN A 242 -7.38 -32.12 11.60
N SER A 243 -8.09 -31.24 12.27
CA SER A 243 -9.14 -31.62 13.23
C SER A 243 -10.28 -32.42 12.57
N ILE A 244 -10.70 -32.03 11.35
CA ILE A 244 -11.68 -32.78 10.56
C ILE A 244 -11.15 -34.13 10.08
N LYS A 245 -9.90 -34.20 9.67
CA LYS A 245 -9.33 -35.42 9.09
C LYS A 245 -8.94 -36.43 10.16
N TYR A 246 -8.42 -35.97 11.28
CA TYR A 246 -7.72 -36.80 12.26
C TYR A 246 -8.09 -36.51 13.72
N GLY A 247 -8.70 -35.36 14.01
CA GLY A 247 -8.97 -34.86 15.35
C GLY A 247 -10.44 -34.86 15.75
N ALA A 248 -10.79 -34.01 16.70
CA ALA A 248 -12.12 -33.96 17.31
C ALA A 248 -13.23 -33.70 16.29
N LEU A 249 -13.02 -32.87 15.31
CA LEU A 249 -14.04 -32.53 14.31
C LEU A 249 -14.30 -33.64 13.28
N SER A 250 -13.61 -34.78 13.37
CA SER A 250 -13.83 -35.96 12.51
C SER A 250 -15.09 -36.75 12.83
N ASN A 251 -15.70 -36.55 14.00
CA ASN A 251 -16.94 -37.18 14.41
C ASN A 251 -17.99 -36.16 14.88
N GLU A 252 -19.19 -36.59 15.19
CA GLU A 252 -20.33 -35.73 15.53
C GLU A 252 -20.26 -35.17 16.96
N THR A 253 -19.57 -35.85 17.88
CA THR A 253 -19.49 -35.51 19.30
C THR A 253 -18.27 -34.71 19.68
N GLY A 254 -17.34 -34.56 18.76
CA GLY A 254 -16.10 -33.83 19.02
C GLY A 254 -16.29 -32.32 19.07
N GLU A 255 -15.59 -31.71 20.00
CA GLU A 255 -15.62 -30.25 20.27
C GLU A 255 -14.23 -29.65 20.14
N LEU A 256 -14.22 -28.39 19.75
CA LEU A 256 -13.04 -27.56 19.65
C LEU A 256 -13.20 -26.30 20.49
N ASP A 257 -12.26 -26.05 21.39
CA ASP A 257 -12.18 -24.87 22.24
C ASP A 257 -10.90 -24.08 21.87
N VAL A 258 -11.07 -22.83 21.43
CA VAL A 258 -9.96 -21.92 21.05
C VAL A 258 -9.94 -20.76 22.03
N LYS A 259 -8.94 -20.75 22.89
CA LYS A 259 -8.73 -19.73 23.92
C LYS A 259 -7.53 -18.88 23.59
N CYS A 260 -7.73 -17.57 23.52
CA CYS A 260 -6.66 -16.60 23.34
C CYS A 260 -6.39 -15.86 24.64
N LYS A 261 -5.13 -15.55 24.90
CA LYS A 261 -4.67 -14.70 26.01
C LYS A 261 -3.66 -13.71 25.46
N SER A 262 -3.62 -12.52 26.03
CA SER A 262 -2.57 -11.53 25.78
C SER A 262 -1.97 -11.13 27.12
N SER A 263 -0.65 -11.24 27.24
CA SER A 263 0.13 -10.82 28.40
C SER A 263 1.55 -10.49 27.98
N ASP A 264 2.11 -9.44 28.57
CA ASP A 264 3.51 -9.02 28.39
C ASP A 264 3.95 -8.83 26.92
N GLY A 265 3.01 -8.38 26.05
CA GLY A 265 3.29 -8.16 24.61
C GLY A 265 3.31 -9.45 23.78
N GLU A 266 2.90 -10.57 24.37
CA GLU A 266 2.73 -11.85 23.67
C GLU A 266 1.25 -12.25 23.64
N VAL A 267 0.86 -12.86 22.52
CA VAL A 267 -0.46 -13.49 22.34
C VAL A 267 -0.28 -14.99 22.26
N GLU A 268 -1.01 -15.68 23.12
CA GLU A 268 -1.11 -17.13 23.16
C GLU A 268 -2.49 -17.56 22.62
N ILE A 269 -2.52 -18.47 21.64
CA ILE A 269 -3.73 -19.13 21.15
C ILE A 269 -3.64 -20.62 21.53
N VAL A 270 -4.52 -21.06 22.39
CA VAL A 270 -4.62 -22.47 22.81
C VAL A 270 -5.79 -23.13 22.07
N TRP A 271 -5.47 -24.05 21.20
CA TRP A 271 -6.38 -24.88 20.43
C TRP A 271 -6.54 -26.22 21.16
N SER A 272 -7.70 -26.48 21.69
CA SER A 272 -7.96 -27.70 22.49
C SER A 272 -9.08 -28.51 21.87
N GLU A 273 -8.79 -29.74 21.53
CA GLU A 273 -9.74 -30.71 20.99
C GLU A 273 -10.20 -31.69 22.07
N SER A 274 -11.46 -32.09 22.04
CA SER A 274 -12.04 -33.06 22.94
C SER A 274 -13.16 -33.88 22.27
N GLY A 275 -13.49 -35.03 22.81
CA GLY A 275 -14.60 -35.90 22.32
C GLY A 275 -14.36 -36.55 20.95
N GLY A 276 -13.17 -36.40 20.39
CA GLY A 276 -12.75 -37.03 19.14
C GLY A 276 -12.16 -38.43 19.32
N PRO A 277 -11.55 -38.97 18.25
CA PRO A 277 -10.79 -40.23 18.34
C PRO A 277 -9.62 -40.07 19.31
N SER A 278 -9.20 -41.19 19.96
CA SER A 278 -8.02 -41.18 20.82
C SER A 278 -6.79 -40.72 20.03
N THR A 279 -6.12 -39.67 20.53
CA THR A 279 -4.98 -39.06 19.87
C THR A 279 -3.66 -39.63 20.38
N SER A 280 -2.71 -39.78 19.48
CA SER A 280 -1.30 -40.09 19.79
C SER A 280 -0.40 -39.17 18.99
N LYS A 281 0.83 -38.99 19.48
CA LYS A 281 1.81 -38.19 18.73
C LYS A 281 1.96 -38.76 17.31
N PRO A 282 1.80 -37.96 16.26
CA PRO A 282 1.94 -38.43 14.88
C PRO A 282 3.28 -39.13 14.66
N SER A 283 3.24 -40.39 14.22
CA SER A 283 4.43 -41.18 13.87
C SER A 283 4.70 -40.96 12.38
N GLY A 284 5.71 -40.12 12.02
CA GLY A 284 6.10 -39.94 10.64
C GLY A 284 6.70 -38.55 10.35
N ARG A 285 7.09 -38.33 9.07
CA ARG A 285 7.57 -37.01 8.61
C ARG A 285 6.44 -36.00 8.67
N SER A 286 6.72 -34.84 9.25
CA SER A 286 5.81 -33.69 9.26
C SER A 286 5.25 -33.44 7.85
N GLY A 287 3.92 -33.43 7.73
CA GLY A 287 3.24 -33.15 6.46
C GLY A 287 3.49 -31.73 5.96
N PHE A 288 3.15 -31.48 4.69
CA PHE A 288 3.33 -30.15 4.10
C PHE A 288 2.50 -29.07 4.80
N GLY A 289 1.29 -29.38 5.28
CA GLY A 289 0.47 -28.48 6.06
C GLY A 289 1.12 -28.02 7.35
N THR A 290 1.75 -28.96 8.10
CA THR A 290 2.50 -28.62 9.31
C THR A 290 3.71 -27.72 9.02
N LYS A 291 4.41 -27.94 7.90
CA LYS A 291 5.52 -27.06 7.48
C LYS A 291 5.02 -25.65 7.16
N LEU A 292 3.87 -25.54 6.47
CA LEU A 292 3.24 -24.25 6.19
C LEU A 292 2.88 -23.52 7.48
N VAL A 293 2.26 -24.21 8.44
CA VAL A 293 1.92 -23.62 9.74
C VAL A 293 3.18 -23.11 10.44
N LEU A 294 4.24 -23.91 10.50
CA LEU A 294 5.49 -23.52 11.16
C LEU A 294 6.15 -22.32 10.46
N SER A 295 6.26 -22.30 9.13
CA SER A 295 6.86 -21.18 8.42
C SER A 295 6.01 -19.91 8.51
N SER A 296 4.68 -20.01 8.39
CA SER A 296 3.78 -18.85 8.55
C SER A 296 3.88 -18.27 9.96
N LEU A 297 3.99 -19.14 10.96
CA LEU A 297 4.10 -18.70 12.35
C LEU A 297 5.47 -18.09 12.64
N SER A 298 6.57 -18.73 12.27
CA SER A 298 7.93 -18.22 12.54
C SER A 298 8.27 -16.97 11.75
N ASP A 299 8.02 -17.00 10.43
CA ASP A 299 8.54 -15.99 9.51
C ASP A 299 7.68 -14.72 9.49
N GLN A 300 6.35 -14.89 9.58
CA GLN A 300 5.42 -13.78 9.48
C GLN A 300 4.93 -13.26 10.85
N LEU A 301 4.65 -14.17 11.79
CA LEU A 301 4.10 -13.81 13.10
C LEU A 301 5.18 -13.75 14.20
N GLY A 302 6.41 -14.20 13.92
CA GLY A 302 7.48 -14.27 14.91
C GLY A 302 7.15 -15.15 16.11
N GLY A 303 6.41 -16.22 15.83
CA GLY A 303 5.84 -17.07 16.86
C GLY A 303 6.40 -18.50 16.87
N THR A 304 5.92 -19.27 17.82
CA THR A 304 6.26 -20.68 18.03
C THR A 304 5.00 -21.54 18.15
N LEU A 305 5.14 -22.84 17.86
CA LEU A 305 4.10 -23.83 18.02
C LEU A 305 4.57 -24.93 18.94
N SER A 306 3.78 -25.26 19.94
CA SER A 306 3.93 -26.47 20.74
C SER A 306 2.67 -27.33 20.65
N ALA A 307 2.83 -28.64 20.66
CA ALA A 307 1.71 -29.58 20.57
C ALA A 307 1.83 -30.72 21.60
N ARG A 308 0.74 -31.04 22.26
CA ARG A 308 0.59 -32.16 23.15
C ARG A 308 -0.57 -33.05 22.68
N TRP A 309 -0.43 -34.34 22.87
CA TRP A 309 -1.36 -35.33 22.33
C TRP A 309 -1.89 -36.25 23.46
N PRO A 310 -2.64 -35.69 24.44
CA PRO A 310 -3.31 -36.53 25.43
C PRO A 310 -4.38 -37.41 24.77
N PRO A 311 -4.71 -38.58 25.34
CA PRO A 311 -5.71 -39.48 24.78
C PRO A 311 -7.09 -38.84 24.56
N THR A 312 -7.39 -37.78 25.32
CA THR A 312 -8.68 -37.05 25.28
C THR A 312 -8.82 -36.09 24.12
N GLY A 313 -7.71 -35.76 23.43
CA GLY A 313 -7.71 -34.83 22.31
C GLY A 313 -6.40 -34.05 22.19
N ALA A 314 -6.14 -33.45 21.02
CA ALA A 314 -4.94 -32.67 20.79
C ALA A 314 -5.03 -31.29 21.47
N VAL A 315 -3.89 -30.84 22.01
CA VAL A 315 -3.73 -29.47 22.52
C VAL A 315 -2.56 -28.82 21.81
N ILE A 316 -2.84 -27.78 21.00
CA ILE A 316 -1.86 -27.04 20.24
C ILE A 316 -1.83 -25.61 20.78
N THR A 317 -0.63 -25.15 21.12
CA THR A 317 -0.41 -23.78 21.60
C THR A 317 0.43 -23.03 20.59
N LEU A 318 -0.08 -21.89 20.14
CA LEU A 318 0.61 -20.92 19.28
C LEU A 318 0.95 -19.72 20.14
N THR A 319 2.22 -19.29 20.13
CA THR A 319 2.67 -18.08 20.82
C THR A 319 3.25 -17.13 19.81
N MET A 320 2.90 -15.85 19.87
CA MET A 320 3.35 -14.85 18.89
C MET A 320 3.41 -13.46 19.49
N SER A 321 4.22 -12.58 18.89
CA SER A 321 4.33 -11.19 19.32
C SER A 321 3.07 -10.38 18.97
N GLU A 322 2.48 -9.69 19.96
CA GLU A 322 1.33 -8.81 19.75
C GLU A 322 1.66 -7.66 18.81
N ALA A 323 2.87 -7.10 18.90
CA ALA A 323 3.33 -6.03 18.01
C ALA A 323 3.39 -6.47 16.54
N ARG A 324 3.80 -7.72 16.26
CA ARG A 324 3.80 -8.28 14.90
C ARG A 324 2.40 -8.64 14.41
N LEU A 325 1.49 -8.97 15.32
CA LEU A 325 0.09 -9.21 14.98
C LEU A 325 -0.61 -7.95 14.50
N GLY A 326 -0.36 -6.81 15.13
CA GLY A 326 -0.98 -5.53 14.77
C GLY A 326 -0.47 -4.91 13.44
N GLY A 327 0.66 -5.37 12.91
CA GLY A 327 1.20 -5.00 11.57
C GLY A 327 2.24 -3.94 11.61
#